data_322a50542494ac0a90389cd3f3ccbc0b
#
_entry.id   322a50542494ac0a90389cd3f3ccbc0b
#
_cell.length_a   1.000
_cell.length_b   1.000
_cell.length_c   1.000
_cell.angle_alpha   90.00
_cell.angle_beta   90.00
_cell.angle_gamma   90.00
#
_symmetry.space_group_name_H-M   'P 1'
#
loop_
_entity.id
_entity.type
_entity.pdbx_description
1 polymer ?
#
loop_
_entity_poly.entity_id
_entity_poly.type
_entity_poly.pdbx_seq_one_letter_code
_entity_poly.pdbx_strand_id
1 'polypeptide(L)'
;EVLHKVGPFDESFFMYGEDIDLSYRVRKAGFRNYYLGNLSILHFKGESTRKGSLNYVRLFYQAMSIFVNKHYGASRAGLFNFFIQLAIGLRAAFSALGRFIRWIGLPALDAALILLSFYGMKILWGDYVLHDDGYNLALLRLAFPVFTVIFLVSAYYAGLYDRPFKFSKLVRASCIAGVVLLAVYSLLPERYRFSRAIVLLTPAVALGLMTILRWLLIQWRVLEKTDEAGEFKRTLVAGSKIEYERVLQLMHEARLGKRILGRISNTAGERDAVGDMQHLQIILKTMPAKEIIFCEGEQSFRSIIERMQELDRGMRVRIHAAGSNSIVGSDYKDSSGETISRERKFRLAQAGARRMKRLTDVLLCGLFCLSFPIHFIFQKRPIGFWHNVLQVLWGKKTWVGYASRDGRLPNLRPAVVACNGFPMGMKKIPEESLQKLDYAYAQDYSASNDWFIVWKAYKNLGAENGES
;
A
#
# COMPACT_ATOMS: atom_id res chain seq x y z
N GLU A 1 11.18 -39.11 -27.83
CA GLU A 1 12.40 -39.17 -28.68
C GLU A 1 13.15 -37.82 -28.65
N VAL A 2 12.53 -36.67 -28.98
CA VAL A 2 13.17 -35.36 -29.02
C VAL A 2 13.77 -34.96 -27.65
N LEU A 3 13.01 -35.10 -26.57
CA LEU A 3 13.47 -34.77 -25.22
C LEU A 3 14.59 -35.71 -24.74
N HIS A 4 14.62 -36.97 -25.16
CA HIS A 4 15.75 -37.85 -24.86
C HIS A 4 17.06 -37.39 -25.52
N LYS A 5 16.97 -36.77 -26.71
CA LYS A 5 18.13 -36.30 -27.47
C LYS A 5 18.62 -34.92 -26.97
N VAL A 6 17.73 -34.00 -26.61
CA VAL A 6 18.06 -32.63 -26.27
C VAL A 6 18.06 -32.38 -24.76
N GLY A 7 17.54 -33.28 -23.96
CA GLY A 7 17.38 -33.18 -22.50
C GLY A 7 16.13 -32.35 -22.10
N PRO A 8 15.75 -32.42 -20.82
CA PRO A 8 14.61 -31.67 -20.26
C PRO A 8 14.93 -30.15 -20.14
N PHE A 9 14.12 -29.42 -19.39
CA PHE A 9 14.41 -28.03 -19.01
C PHE A 9 15.70 -27.96 -18.22
N ASP A 10 16.49 -26.90 -18.48
CA ASP A 10 17.73 -26.64 -17.77
C ASP A 10 17.45 -25.90 -16.47
N GLU A 11 17.77 -26.51 -15.35
CA GLU A 11 17.51 -26.01 -14.00
C GLU A 11 18.32 -24.77 -13.63
N SER A 12 19.34 -24.39 -14.44
CA SER A 12 20.06 -23.12 -14.29
C SER A 12 19.16 -21.90 -14.53
N PHE A 13 18.04 -22.08 -15.25
CA PHE A 13 17.00 -21.05 -15.45
C PHE A 13 15.96 -21.18 -14.34
N PHE A 14 16.04 -20.30 -13.34
CA PHE A 14 15.11 -20.32 -12.21
C PHE A 14 13.68 -19.92 -12.62
N MET A 15 13.53 -18.93 -13.52
CA MET A 15 12.23 -18.41 -13.93
C MET A 15 12.35 -17.56 -15.18
N TYR A 16 12.13 -17.91 -16.32
CA TYR A 16 12.29 -17.30 -17.63
C TYR A 16 13.48 -17.86 -18.40
N GLY A 17 13.24 -18.07 -19.67
CA GLY A 17 14.26 -18.48 -20.63
C GLY A 17 14.47 -19.98 -20.77
N GLU A 18 13.87 -20.80 -19.87
CA GLU A 18 13.90 -22.26 -19.93
C GLU A 18 13.20 -22.79 -21.18
N ASP A 19 12.10 -22.16 -21.58
CA ASP A 19 11.32 -22.47 -22.77
C ASP A 19 12.06 -22.06 -24.06
N ILE A 20 12.72 -20.91 -24.03
CA ILE A 20 13.55 -20.41 -25.12
C ILE A 20 14.77 -21.32 -25.30
N ASP A 21 15.44 -21.70 -24.22
CA ASP A 21 16.59 -22.61 -24.23
C ASP A 21 16.23 -23.97 -24.81
N LEU A 22 15.12 -24.57 -24.33
CA LEU A 22 14.64 -25.84 -24.86
C LEU A 22 14.29 -25.72 -26.35
N SER A 23 13.57 -24.69 -26.74
CA SER A 23 13.19 -24.45 -28.15
C SER A 23 14.42 -24.27 -29.05
N TYR A 24 15.45 -23.60 -28.56
CA TYR A 24 16.70 -23.42 -29.26
C TYR A 24 17.48 -24.74 -29.41
N ARG A 25 17.59 -25.56 -28.35
CA ARG A 25 18.23 -26.87 -28.38
C ARG A 25 17.51 -27.84 -29.34
N VAL A 26 16.18 -27.84 -29.35
CA VAL A 26 15.36 -28.61 -30.29
C VAL A 26 15.70 -28.24 -31.73
N ARG A 27 15.76 -26.94 -32.05
CA ARG A 27 16.16 -26.48 -33.38
C ARG A 27 17.59 -26.84 -33.77
N LYS A 28 18.53 -26.68 -32.82
CA LYS A 28 19.94 -27.00 -33.02
C LYS A 28 20.17 -28.51 -33.26
N ALA A 29 19.29 -29.36 -32.70
CA ALA A 29 19.32 -30.81 -32.91
C ALA A 29 18.64 -31.23 -34.21
N GLY A 30 18.19 -30.30 -35.08
CA GLY A 30 17.59 -30.56 -36.39
C GLY A 30 16.06 -30.78 -36.38
N PHE A 31 15.42 -30.60 -35.24
CA PHE A 31 13.96 -30.70 -35.13
C PHE A 31 13.26 -29.36 -35.36
N ARG A 32 11.94 -29.36 -35.49
CA ARG A 32 11.12 -28.16 -35.69
C ARG A 32 10.20 -27.94 -34.52
N ASN A 33 10.00 -26.68 -34.11
CA ASN A 33 9.00 -26.26 -33.17
C ASN A 33 7.71 -25.93 -33.91
N TYR A 34 6.57 -26.40 -33.41
CA TYR A 34 5.25 -26.15 -33.97
C TYR A 34 4.39 -25.38 -32.97
N TYR A 35 3.59 -24.44 -33.47
CA TYR A 35 2.60 -23.74 -32.70
C TYR A 35 1.22 -24.36 -32.88
N LEU A 36 0.56 -24.71 -31.78
CA LEU A 36 -0.76 -25.31 -31.77
C LEU A 36 -1.81 -24.23 -31.45
N GLY A 37 -2.39 -23.62 -32.50
CA GLY A 37 -3.25 -22.43 -32.35
C GLY A 37 -4.67 -22.72 -31.87
N ASN A 38 -5.10 -23.98 -31.83
CA ASN A 38 -6.43 -24.40 -31.37
C ASN A 38 -6.49 -24.72 -29.86
N LEU A 39 -5.38 -24.58 -29.15
CA LEU A 39 -5.31 -24.75 -27.70
C LEU A 39 -5.34 -23.41 -26.98
N SER A 40 -6.25 -23.22 -26.05
CA SER A 40 -6.34 -22.04 -25.22
C SER A 40 -6.04 -22.40 -23.76
N ILE A 41 -5.20 -21.60 -23.12
CA ILE A 41 -4.91 -21.69 -21.68
C ILE A 41 -5.24 -20.38 -21.00
N LEU A 42 -5.66 -20.45 -19.73
CA LEU A 42 -5.85 -19.28 -18.90
C LEU A 42 -4.54 -18.98 -18.16
N HIS A 43 -3.98 -17.79 -18.37
CA HIS A 43 -2.76 -17.36 -17.71
C HIS A 43 -2.99 -15.99 -17.04
N PHE A 44 -2.99 -15.95 -15.70
CA PHE A 44 -3.10 -14.72 -14.94
C PHE A 44 -1.76 -13.98 -14.95
N LYS A 45 -1.73 -12.87 -15.67
CA LYS A 45 -0.52 -12.06 -15.88
C LYS A 45 -0.04 -11.46 -14.55
N GLY A 46 1.14 -11.89 -14.09
CA GLY A 46 1.82 -11.28 -12.94
C GLY A 46 1.56 -11.94 -11.58
N GLU A 47 0.87 -13.09 -11.52
CA GLU A 47 0.68 -13.85 -10.29
C GLU A 47 1.99 -14.46 -9.76
N SER A 48 2.84 -14.95 -10.65
CA SER A 48 4.14 -15.51 -10.29
C SER A 48 5.22 -14.44 -9.99
N THR A 49 5.04 -13.21 -10.49
CA THR A 49 5.99 -12.11 -10.26
C THR A 49 5.31 -10.76 -10.31
N ARG A 50 5.49 -9.92 -9.29
CA ARG A 50 5.04 -8.53 -9.35
C ARG A 50 5.83 -7.79 -10.42
N LYS A 51 5.18 -7.53 -11.58
CA LYS A 51 5.76 -6.74 -12.66
C LYS A 51 6.25 -5.39 -12.14
N GLY A 52 7.50 -5.05 -12.45
CA GLY A 52 8.13 -3.80 -12.02
C GLY A 52 8.92 -3.89 -10.73
N SER A 53 8.98 -5.04 -10.05
CA SER A 53 9.96 -5.24 -8.98
C SER A 53 11.37 -5.32 -9.59
N LEU A 54 12.37 -4.77 -8.90
CA LEU A 54 13.78 -4.90 -9.31
C LEU A 54 14.19 -6.38 -9.43
N ASN A 55 13.57 -7.25 -8.64
CA ASN A 55 13.79 -8.69 -8.68
C ASN A 55 13.32 -9.33 -9.99
N TYR A 56 12.15 -8.93 -10.52
CA TYR A 56 11.66 -9.38 -11.82
C TYR A 56 12.65 -9.04 -12.93
N VAL A 57 13.09 -7.77 -12.96
CA VAL A 57 14.03 -7.27 -13.96
C VAL A 57 15.36 -8.03 -13.89
N ARG A 58 15.88 -8.22 -12.67
CA ARG A 58 17.10 -8.96 -12.43
C ARG A 58 17.02 -10.41 -12.92
N LEU A 59 15.96 -11.14 -12.55
CA LEU A 59 15.75 -12.54 -12.96
C LEU A 59 15.64 -12.68 -14.48
N PHE A 60 14.89 -11.79 -15.13
CA PHE A 60 14.75 -11.79 -16.59
C PHE A 60 16.09 -11.58 -17.30
N TYR A 61 16.87 -10.60 -16.88
CA TYR A 61 18.17 -10.34 -17.49
C TYR A 61 19.22 -11.39 -17.12
N GLN A 62 19.13 -11.99 -15.95
CA GLN A 62 19.97 -13.12 -15.55
C GLN A 62 19.72 -14.33 -16.47
N ALA A 63 18.47 -14.65 -16.77
CA ALA A 63 18.10 -15.70 -17.71
C ALA A 63 18.69 -15.41 -19.13
N MET A 64 18.60 -14.17 -19.61
CA MET A 64 19.20 -13.78 -20.88
C MET A 64 20.74 -13.97 -20.87
N SER A 65 21.40 -13.60 -19.78
CA SER A 65 22.86 -13.78 -19.62
C SER A 65 23.23 -15.27 -19.63
N ILE A 66 22.49 -16.13 -18.92
CA ILE A 66 22.69 -17.59 -18.94
C ILE A 66 22.55 -18.14 -20.37
N PHE A 67 21.49 -17.73 -21.07
CA PHE A 67 21.25 -18.18 -22.45
C PHE A 67 22.41 -17.80 -23.39
N VAL A 68 22.88 -16.54 -23.34
CA VAL A 68 23.97 -16.06 -24.20
C VAL A 68 25.28 -16.75 -23.87
N ASN A 69 25.62 -16.90 -22.59
CA ASN A 69 26.85 -17.60 -22.16
C ASN A 69 26.85 -19.07 -22.64
N LYS A 70 25.70 -19.74 -22.55
CA LYS A 70 25.53 -21.15 -22.93
C LYS A 70 25.64 -21.39 -24.45
N HIS A 71 25.10 -20.48 -25.27
CA HIS A 71 24.94 -20.72 -26.71
C HIS A 71 25.86 -19.94 -27.62
N TYR A 72 26.43 -18.82 -27.16
CA TYR A 72 27.21 -17.91 -28.02
C TYR A 72 28.68 -17.73 -27.64
N GLY A 73 29.15 -18.35 -26.52
CA GLY A 73 30.54 -18.34 -26.08
C GLY A 73 30.97 -17.07 -25.34
N ALA A 74 32.08 -17.16 -24.58
CA ALA A 74 32.49 -16.16 -23.58
C ALA A 74 32.86 -14.79 -24.17
N SER A 75 33.43 -14.71 -25.39
CA SER A 75 33.86 -13.44 -25.97
C SER A 75 32.70 -12.52 -26.40
N ARG A 76 31.63 -13.09 -26.94
CA ARG A 76 30.41 -12.36 -27.29
C ARG A 76 29.53 -12.10 -26.08
N ALA A 77 29.58 -12.98 -25.09
CA ALA A 77 28.87 -12.84 -23.84
C ALA A 77 29.32 -11.64 -23.00
N GLY A 78 30.59 -11.28 -23.02
CA GLY A 78 31.12 -10.14 -22.26
C GLY A 78 30.50 -8.81 -22.66
N LEU A 79 30.48 -8.51 -23.96
CA LEU A 79 29.87 -7.28 -24.49
C LEU A 79 28.35 -7.25 -24.24
N PHE A 80 27.69 -8.37 -24.45
CA PHE A 80 26.23 -8.49 -24.22
C PHE A 80 25.88 -8.32 -22.72
N ASN A 81 26.66 -8.92 -21.84
CA ASN A 81 26.51 -8.76 -20.40
C ASN A 81 26.72 -7.31 -19.94
N PHE A 82 27.67 -6.59 -20.52
CA PHE A 82 27.87 -5.16 -20.27
C PHE A 82 26.60 -4.37 -20.61
N PHE A 83 26.05 -4.55 -21.82
CA PHE A 83 24.81 -3.86 -22.21
C PHE A 83 23.61 -4.25 -21.34
N ILE A 84 23.51 -5.51 -20.93
CA ILE A 84 22.49 -5.95 -19.99
C ILE A 84 22.62 -5.22 -18.65
N GLN A 85 23.82 -5.15 -18.05
CA GLN A 85 24.04 -4.46 -16.77
C GLN A 85 23.77 -2.97 -16.90
N LEU A 86 24.17 -2.35 -18.02
CA LEU A 86 23.85 -0.97 -18.31
C LEU A 86 22.32 -0.74 -18.41
N ALA A 87 21.60 -1.62 -19.11
CA ALA A 87 20.15 -1.54 -19.25
C ALA A 87 19.43 -1.71 -17.89
N ILE A 88 19.92 -2.62 -17.05
CA ILE A 88 19.40 -2.80 -15.67
C ILE A 88 19.63 -1.52 -14.86
N GLY A 89 20.84 -0.97 -14.91
CA GLY A 89 21.20 0.26 -14.19
C GLY A 89 20.37 1.46 -14.63
N LEU A 90 20.26 1.68 -15.95
CA LEU A 90 19.43 2.76 -16.51
C LEU A 90 17.95 2.58 -16.11
N ARG A 91 17.40 1.38 -16.24
CA ARG A 91 16.00 1.12 -15.85
C ARG A 91 15.78 1.32 -14.36
N ALA A 92 16.74 0.93 -13.51
CA ALA A 92 16.68 1.18 -12.08
C ALA A 92 16.72 2.67 -11.76
N ALA A 93 17.61 3.44 -12.42
CA ALA A 93 17.71 4.89 -12.28
C ALA A 93 16.44 5.61 -12.73
N PHE A 94 15.90 5.30 -13.93
CA PHE A 94 14.63 5.86 -14.40
C PHE A 94 13.45 5.49 -13.50
N SER A 95 13.43 4.27 -12.98
CA SER A 95 12.40 3.83 -12.05
C SER A 95 12.49 4.55 -10.69
N ALA A 96 13.71 4.80 -10.20
CA ALA A 96 13.97 5.57 -8.98
C ALA A 96 13.59 7.04 -9.17
N LEU A 97 14.00 7.65 -10.29
CA LEU A 97 13.66 9.02 -10.67
C LEU A 97 12.14 9.18 -10.81
N GLY A 98 11.46 8.26 -11.47
CA GLY A 98 10.01 8.30 -11.60
C GLY A 98 9.29 8.12 -10.26
N ARG A 99 9.83 7.37 -9.29
CA ARG A 99 9.31 7.30 -7.92
C ARG A 99 9.54 8.61 -7.18
N PHE A 100 10.72 9.20 -7.31
CA PHE A 100 11.08 10.46 -6.69
C PHE A 100 10.22 11.62 -7.21
N ILE A 101 10.04 11.74 -8.52
CA ILE A 101 9.16 12.75 -9.14
C ILE A 101 7.69 12.54 -8.68
N ARG A 102 7.22 11.29 -8.63
CA ARG A 102 5.86 11.00 -8.15
C ARG A 102 5.68 11.23 -6.66
N TRP A 103 6.74 11.11 -5.87
CA TRP A 103 6.73 11.35 -4.43
C TRP A 103 6.78 12.84 -4.11
N ILE A 104 7.66 13.60 -4.77
CA ILE A 104 7.82 15.06 -4.56
C ILE A 104 6.85 15.88 -5.43
N GLY A 105 6.52 15.41 -6.63
CA GLY A 105 5.77 16.20 -7.61
C GLY A 105 4.43 16.73 -7.10
N LEU A 106 3.62 15.87 -6.52
CA LEU A 106 2.31 16.28 -6.02
C LEU A 106 2.40 17.19 -4.77
N PRO A 107 3.24 16.88 -3.75
CA PRO A 107 3.48 17.80 -2.64
C PRO A 107 4.11 19.14 -3.07
N ALA A 108 5.00 19.15 -4.07
CA ALA A 108 5.60 20.39 -4.57
C ALA A 108 4.57 21.28 -5.29
N LEU A 109 3.68 20.67 -6.09
CA LEU A 109 2.57 21.40 -6.72
C LEU A 109 1.62 21.95 -5.65
N ASP A 110 1.31 21.17 -4.63
CA ASP A 110 0.50 21.63 -3.50
C ASP A 110 1.18 22.78 -2.74
N ALA A 111 2.49 22.70 -2.52
CA ALA A 111 3.26 23.78 -1.90
C ALA A 111 3.13 25.08 -2.70
N ALA A 112 3.27 25.00 -4.03
CA ALA A 112 3.12 26.16 -4.91
C ALA A 112 1.69 26.73 -4.84
N LEU A 113 0.66 25.89 -4.85
CA LEU A 113 -0.73 26.34 -4.76
C LEU A 113 -1.07 26.96 -3.39
N ILE A 114 -0.53 26.39 -2.31
CA ILE A 114 -0.72 26.92 -0.94
C ILE A 114 -0.02 28.29 -0.81
N LEU A 115 1.23 28.41 -1.30
CA LEU A 115 1.93 29.69 -1.34
C LEU A 115 1.16 30.72 -2.18
N LEU A 116 0.71 30.33 -3.36
CA LEU A 116 -0.14 31.19 -4.22
C LEU A 116 -1.40 31.64 -3.48
N SER A 117 -2.02 30.74 -2.71
CA SER A 117 -3.20 31.04 -1.89
C SER A 117 -2.88 32.07 -0.80
N PHE A 118 -1.73 31.96 -0.13
CA PHE A 118 -1.31 32.96 0.87
C PHE A 118 -1.08 34.33 0.25
N TYR A 119 -0.34 34.40 -0.85
CA TYR A 119 -0.09 35.66 -1.55
C TYR A 119 -1.37 36.23 -2.16
N GLY A 120 -2.22 35.40 -2.77
CA GLY A 120 -3.52 35.82 -3.29
C GLY A 120 -4.44 36.37 -2.21
N MET A 121 -4.50 35.71 -1.05
CA MET A 121 -5.28 36.23 0.10
C MET A 121 -4.69 37.51 0.68
N LYS A 122 -3.36 37.70 0.67
CA LYS A 122 -2.72 38.97 1.06
C LYS A 122 -3.23 40.11 0.16
N ILE A 123 -3.22 39.91 -1.16
CA ILE A 123 -3.69 40.91 -2.13
C ILE A 123 -5.20 41.16 -1.95
N LEU A 124 -6.02 40.10 -1.94
CA LEU A 124 -7.47 40.23 -1.81
C LEU A 124 -7.89 40.90 -0.49
N TRP A 125 -7.28 40.53 0.62
CA TRP A 125 -7.68 41.03 1.93
C TRP A 125 -7.03 42.38 2.25
N GLY A 126 -5.74 42.56 1.93
CA GLY A 126 -5.00 43.78 2.18
C GLY A 126 -5.47 44.92 1.28
N ASP A 127 -5.42 44.69 -0.04
CA ASP A 127 -5.64 45.76 -1.04
C ASP A 127 -7.13 46.08 -1.23
N TYR A 128 -8.03 45.05 -1.26
CA TYR A 128 -9.44 45.27 -1.56
C TYR A 128 -10.36 45.38 -0.34
N VAL A 129 -10.02 44.77 0.80
CA VAL A 129 -10.88 44.77 2.00
C VAL A 129 -10.41 45.79 3.03
N LEU A 130 -9.12 45.85 3.33
CA LEU A 130 -8.58 46.77 4.33
C LEU A 130 -8.13 48.10 3.73
N HIS A 131 -7.90 48.18 2.41
CA HIS A 131 -7.36 49.34 1.71
C HIS A 131 -6.03 49.83 2.33
N ASP A 132 -5.27 48.91 2.91
CA ASP A 132 -4.03 49.20 3.65
C ASP A 132 -2.95 48.16 3.28
N ASP A 133 -1.82 48.65 2.79
CA ASP A 133 -0.64 47.86 2.42
C ASP A 133 0.35 47.68 3.60
N GLY A 134 -0.09 48.00 4.84
CA GLY A 134 0.73 48.03 6.04
C GLY A 134 1.36 46.72 6.50
N TYR A 135 1.30 45.65 5.72
CA TYR A 135 1.92 44.37 6.06
C TYR A 135 3.45 44.44 5.91
N ASN A 136 4.17 44.01 6.96
CA ASN A 136 5.62 43.83 6.89
C ASN A 136 6.00 42.72 5.92
N LEU A 137 6.43 43.07 4.71
CA LEU A 137 6.80 42.12 3.63
C LEU A 137 7.91 41.18 4.03
N ALA A 138 8.87 41.60 4.87
CA ALA A 138 9.95 40.73 5.36
C ALA A 138 9.39 39.61 6.26
N LEU A 139 8.42 39.96 7.12
CA LEU A 139 7.70 38.97 7.92
C LEU A 139 6.93 37.97 7.07
N LEU A 140 6.16 38.42 6.07
CA LEU A 140 5.35 37.57 5.22
C LEU A 140 6.21 36.61 4.35
N ARG A 141 7.37 37.08 3.84
CA ARG A 141 8.31 36.26 3.10
C ARG A 141 8.84 35.05 3.91
N LEU A 142 8.93 35.18 5.23
CA LEU A 142 9.30 34.08 6.12
C LEU A 142 8.08 33.27 6.56
N ALA A 143 6.99 33.92 6.93
CA ALA A 143 5.81 33.28 7.52
C ALA A 143 5.07 32.39 6.49
N PHE A 144 4.88 32.82 5.26
CA PHE A 144 4.14 32.04 4.26
C PHE A 144 4.82 30.70 3.91
N PRO A 145 6.13 30.61 3.63
CA PRO A 145 6.80 29.33 3.48
C PRO A 145 6.69 28.44 4.72
N VAL A 146 6.86 28.98 5.92
CA VAL A 146 6.74 28.21 7.17
C VAL A 146 5.32 27.66 7.32
N PHE A 147 4.29 28.47 7.10
CA PHE A 147 2.90 28.02 7.16
C PHE A 147 2.55 27.02 6.05
N THR A 148 3.16 27.16 4.87
CA THR A 148 3.06 26.15 3.81
C THR A 148 3.64 24.82 4.25
N VAL A 149 4.80 24.79 4.89
CA VAL A 149 5.39 23.56 5.43
C VAL A 149 4.49 22.96 6.50
N ILE A 150 3.95 23.77 7.42
CA ILE A 150 3.00 23.29 8.45
C ILE A 150 1.76 22.67 7.80
N PHE A 151 1.21 23.31 6.75
CA PHE A 151 0.08 22.77 5.99
C PHE A 151 0.42 21.43 5.36
N LEU A 152 1.56 21.32 4.66
CA LEU A 152 2.00 20.08 4.00
C LEU A 152 2.25 18.94 5.00
N VAL A 153 2.86 19.23 6.13
CA VAL A 153 3.07 18.25 7.21
C VAL A 153 1.71 17.77 7.74
N SER A 154 0.79 18.69 8.02
CA SER A 154 -0.57 18.33 8.46
C SER A 154 -1.30 17.48 7.43
N ALA A 155 -1.21 17.85 6.14
CA ALA A 155 -1.79 17.11 5.03
C ALA A 155 -1.19 15.70 4.87
N TYR A 156 0.11 15.56 5.06
CA TYR A 156 0.80 14.28 5.06
C TYR A 156 0.29 13.37 6.17
N TYR A 157 0.19 13.86 7.40
CA TYR A 157 -0.33 13.08 8.52
C TYR A 157 -1.82 12.76 8.37
N ALA A 158 -2.60 13.65 7.75
CA ALA A 158 -3.99 13.41 7.40
C ALA A 158 -4.19 12.36 6.29
N GLY A 159 -3.11 11.95 5.61
CA GLY A 159 -3.12 10.92 4.57
C GLY A 159 -3.50 11.40 3.17
N LEU A 160 -3.30 12.69 2.87
CA LEU A 160 -3.61 13.27 1.57
C LEU A 160 -2.85 12.58 0.42
N TYR A 161 -1.59 12.23 0.66
CA TYR A 161 -0.69 11.63 -0.34
C TYR A 161 -0.76 10.10 -0.40
N ASP A 162 -1.67 9.47 0.37
CA ASP A 162 -1.88 8.03 0.33
C ASP A 162 -2.69 7.63 -0.89
N ARG A 163 -2.18 6.65 -1.62
CA ARG A 163 -2.93 6.03 -2.70
C ARG A 163 -3.94 5.01 -2.15
N PRO A 164 -5.10 4.88 -2.78
CA PRO A 164 -5.63 5.69 -3.87
C PRO A 164 -6.10 7.07 -3.41
N PHE A 165 -6.14 8.04 -4.34
CA PHE A 165 -6.66 9.38 -4.06
C PHE A 165 -8.16 9.33 -3.77
N LYS A 166 -8.58 9.99 -2.67
CA LYS A 166 -10.00 10.19 -2.32
C LYS A 166 -10.22 11.67 -2.03
N PHE A 167 -11.29 12.25 -2.56
CA PHE A 167 -11.61 13.67 -2.33
C PHE A 167 -11.84 13.97 -0.84
N SER A 168 -12.47 13.05 -0.11
CA SER A 168 -12.67 13.16 1.34
C SER A 168 -11.36 13.32 2.14
N LYS A 169 -10.24 12.74 1.65
CA LYS A 169 -8.92 12.95 2.26
C LYS A 169 -8.41 14.38 2.05
N LEU A 170 -8.69 14.99 0.89
CA LEU A 170 -8.29 16.37 0.60
C LEU A 170 -9.03 17.35 1.52
N VAL A 171 -10.36 17.22 1.64
CA VAL A 171 -11.17 18.05 2.54
C VAL A 171 -10.68 17.88 3.99
N ARG A 172 -10.55 16.65 4.46
CA ARG A 172 -10.05 16.37 5.82
C ARG A 172 -8.67 16.96 6.08
N ALA A 173 -7.74 16.83 5.11
CA ALA A 173 -6.39 17.36 5.24
C ALA A 173 -6.38 18.89 5.33
N SER A 174 -7.17 19.57 4.50
CA SER A 174 -7.29 21.03 4.53
C SER A 174 -7.93 21.54 5.82
N CYS A 175 -8.95 20.86 6.33
CA CYS A 175 -9.55 21.20 7.62
C CYS A 175 -8.55 21.03 8.78
N ILE A 176 -7.83 19.90 8.85
CA ILE A 176 -6.82 19.67 9.88
C ILE A 176 -5.70 20.70 9.78
N ALA A 177 -5.21 20.98 8.56
CA ALA A 177 -4.17 21.98 8.35
C ALA A 177 -4.64 23.38 8.77
N GLY A 178 -5.87 23.77 8.45
CA GLY A 178 -6.46 25.04 8.87
C GLY A 178 -6.51 25.20 10.39
N VAL A 179 -6.98 24.16 11.10
CA VAL A 179 -7.02 24.15 12.58
C VAL A 179 -5.60 24.26 13.17
N VAL A 180 -4.63 23.50 12.63
CA VAL A 180 -3.23 23.54 13.09
C VAL A 180 -2.61 24.91 12.83
N LEU A 181 -2.85 25.51 11.66
CA LEU A 181 -2.34 26.85 11.33
C LEU A 181 -2.91 27.91 12.28
N LEU A 182 -4.21 27.87 12.57
CA LEU A 182 -4.84 28.79 13.51
C LEU A 182 -4.30 28.61 14.92
N ALA A 183 -4.10 27.36 15.36
CA ALA A 183 -3.51 27.07 16.67
C ALA A 183 -2.08 27.62 16.77
N VAL A 184 -1.24 27.36 15.77
CA VAL A 184 0.14 27.89 15.72
C VAL A 184 0.12 29.42 15.70
N TYR A 185 -0.73 30.02 14.85
CA TYR A 185 -0.86 31.47 14.75
C TYR A 185 -1.29 32.12 16.07
N SER A 186 -2.21 31.49 16.81
CA SER A 186 -2.68 32.00 18.10
C SER A 186 -1.60 32.03 19.19
N LEU A 187 -0.61 31.12 19.09
CA LEU A 187 0.51 31.02 20.02
C LEU A 187 1.67 32.00 19.69
N LEU A 188 1.65 32.62 18.48
CA LEU A 188 2.70 33.58 18.10
C LEU A 188 2.61 34.86 18.94
N PRO A 189 3.76 35.45 19.32
CA PRO A 189 3.83 36.82 19.88
C PRO A 189 3.19 37.81 18.90
N GLU A 190 2.60 38.89 19.42
CA GLU A 190 1.86 39.87 18.64
C GLU A 190 2.68 40.48 17.48
N ARG A 191 3.97 40.72 17.72
CA ARG A 191 4.90 41.21 16.69
C ARG A 191 5.04 40.36 15.46
N TYR A 192 4.66 39.09 15.52
CA TYR A 192 4.72 38.12 14.39
C TYR A 192 3.34 37.84 13.83
N ARG A 193 2.28 38.42 14.38
CA ARG A 193 0.94 38.27 13.87
C ARG A 193 0.69 39.28 12.75
N PHE A 194 0.22 38.80 11.58
CA PHE A 194 -0.08 39.67 10.44
C PHE A 194 -1.59 39.85 10.23
N SER A 195 -2.34 38.78 9.89
CA SER A 195 -3.79 38.85 9.68
C SER A 195 -4.45 37.52 9.99
N ARG A 196 -5.46 37.53 10.86
CA ARG A 196 -6.26 36.34 11.19
C ARG A 196 -7.06 35.87 9.98
N ALA A 197 -7.57 36.81 9.19
CA ALA A 197 -8.37 36.51 7.99
C ALA A 197 -7.54 35.77 6.93
N ILE A 198 -6.29 36.18 6.68
CA ILE A 198 -5.39 35.50 5.75
C ILE A 198 -5.18 34.05 6.19
N VAL A 199 -4.88 33.82 7.48
CA VAL A 199 -4.62 32.46 8.00
C VAL A 199 -5.86 31.58 7.97
N LEU A 200 -7.06 32.14 8.22
CA LEU A 200 -8.33 31.44 8.24
C LEU A 200 -8.80 31.08 6.81
N LEU A 201 -8.71 32.02 5.87
CA LEU A 201 -9.28 31.87 4.52
C LEU A 201 -8.35 31.12 3.57
N THR A 202 -7.02 31.20 3.76
CA THR A 202 -6.06 30.51 2.89
C THR A 202 -6.31 29.01 2.74
N PRO A 203 -6.60 28.23 3.80
CA PRO A 203 -6.91 26.79 3.65
C PRO A 203 -8.12 26.52 2.77
N ALA A 204 -9.13 27.37 2.75
CA ALA A 204 -10.30 27.22 1.88
C ALA A 204 -9.97 27.52 0.41
N VAL A 205 -9.21 28.59 0.15
CA VAL A 205 -8.72 28.89 -1.20
C VAL A 205 -7.79 27.79 -1.71
N ALA A 206 -6.85 27.35 -0.88
CA ALA A 206 -5.96 26.25 -1.21
C ALA A 206 -6.72 24.94 -1.52
N LEU A 207 -7.76 24.61 -0.75
CA LEU A 207 -8.64 23.48 -1.02
C LEU A 207 -9.27 23.58 -2.41
N GLY A 208 -9.78 24.76 -2.80
CA GLY A 208 -10.34 25.00 -4.12
C GLY A 208 -9.32 24.77 -5.25
N LEU A 209 -8.14 25.40 -5.14
CA LEU A 209 -7.08 25.27 -6.14
C LEU A 209 -6.55 23.82 -6.23
N MET A 210 -6.33 23.16 -5.09
CA MET A 210 -5.90 21.77 -5.04
C MET A 210 -6.97 20.83 -5.62
N THR A 211 -8.26 21.14 -5.45
CA THR A 211 -9.36 20.38 -6.07
C THR A 211 -9.32 20.48 -7.58
N ILE A 212 -9.18 21.70 -8.11
CA ILE A 212 -9.07 21.94 -9.56
C ILE A 212 -7.84 21.18 -10.12
N LEU A 213 -6.69 21.29 -9.47
CA LEU A 213 -5.49 20.56 -9.89
C LEU A 213 -5.74 19.06 -9.95
N ARG A 214 -6.34 18.46 -8.90
CA ARG A 214 -6.62 17.01 -8.89
C ARG A 214 -7.62 16.63 -9.96
N TRP A 215 -8.64 17.44 -10.19
CA TRP A 215 -9.60 17.22 -11.27
C TRP A 215 -8.90 17.19 -12.64
N LEU A 216 -8.01 18.14 -12.93
CA LEU A 216 -7.21 18.17 -14.16
C LEU A 216 -6.31 16.94 -14.28
N LEU A 217 -5.61 16.55 -13.21
CA LEU A 217 -4.72 15.39 -13.21
C LEU A 217 -5.49 14.06 -13.41
N ILE A 218 -6.73 13.98 -12.96
CA ILE A 218 -7.62 12.85 -13.21
C ILE A 218 -8.06 12.83 -14.68
N GLN A 219 -8.45 13.98 -15.26
CA GLN A 219 -8.81 14.06 -16.67
C GLN A 219 -7.64 13.68 -17.59
N TRP A 220 -6.43 14.06 -17.25
CA TRP A 220 -5.21 13.67 -17.98
C TRP A 220 -4.72 12.25 -17.65
N ARG A 221 -5.48 11.47 -16.89
CA ARG A 221 -5.13 10.10 -16.48
C ARG A 221 -3.78 9.96 -15.74
N VAL A 222 -3.29 11.06 -15.18
CA VAL A 222 -2.09 11.07 -14.33
C VAL A 222 -2.39 10.53 -12.93
N LEU A 223 -3.59 10.83 -12.42
CA LEU A 223 -4.12 10.30 -11.16
C LEU A 223 -5.29 9.36 -11.44
N GLU A 224 -5.24 8.18 -10.84
CA GLU A 224 -6.37 7.25 -10.83
C GLU A 224 -7.39 7.71 -9.78
N LYS A 225 -8.60 8.01 -10.23
CA LYS A 225 -9.74 8.21 -9.35
C LYS A 225 -10.15 6.85 -8.80
N THR A 226 -10.05 6.68 -7.49
CA THR A 226 -10.77 5.57 -6.87
C THR A 226 -12.23 5.97 -6.81
N ASP A 227 -13.05 5.26 -7.55
CA ASP A 227 -14.49 5.37 -7.34
C ASP A 227 -14.76 5.15 -5.86
N GLU A 228 -15.48 6.07 -5.21
CA GLU A 228 -15.96 5.90 -3.84
C GLU A 228 -16.83 4.64 -3.73
N ALA A 229 -17.39 4.19 -4.86
CA ALA A 229 -17.98 2.87 -5.05
C ALA A 229 -16.99 1.69 -4.91
N GLY A 230 -15.69 1.93 -4.82
CA GLY A 230 -14.68 0.88 -4.57
C GLY A 230 -14.81 0.21 -3.19
N GLU A 231 -15.54 0.80 -2.25
CA GLU A 231 -15.91 0.15 -0.99
C GLU A 231 -17.04 -0.88 -1.15
N PHE A 232 -17.86 -0.78 -2.21
CA PHE A 232 -18.99 -1.67 -2.48
C PHE A 232 -18.92 -2.31 -3.86
N LYS A 233 -17.76 -2.92 -4.19
CA LYS A 233 -17.72 -3.82 -5.36
C LYS A 233 -18.64 -5.01 -5.04
N ARG A 234 -19.80 -5.00 -5.66
CA ARG A 234 -20.79 -6.06 -5.50
C ARG A 234 -20.35 -7.25 -6.34
N THR A 235 -20.13 -8.38 -5.69
CA THR A 235 -19.54 -9.60 -6.23
C THR A 235 -20.60 -10.69 -6.28
N LEU A 236 -20.75 -11.36 -7.41
CA LEU A 236 -21.49 -12.61 -7.53
C LEU A 236 -20.49 -13.78 -7.51
N VAL A 237 -20.90 -14.91 -6.98
CA VAL A 237 -20.10 -16.13 -6.94
C VAL A 237 -20.81 -17.21 -7.71
N ALA A 238 -20.17 -17.74 -8.75
CA ALA A 238 -20.71 -18.75 -9.63
C ALA A 238 -20.07 -20.11 -9.35
N GLY A 239 -20.86 -21.05 -8.86
CA GLY A 239 -20.38 -22.37 -8.49
C GLY A 239 -21.34 -23.18 -7.60
N SER A 240 -20.87 -24.35 -7.16
CA SER A 240 -21.61 -25.21 -6.23
C SER A 240 -21.76 -24.55 -4.86
N LYS A 241 -22.67 -25.04 -4.04
CA LYS A 241 -22.90 -24.54 -2.69
C LYS A 241 -21.64 -24.66 -1.81
N ILE A 242 -20.94 -25.78 -1.93
CA ILE A 242 -19.72 -26.06 -1.15
C ILE A 242 -18.63 -25.04 -1.46
N GLU A 243 -18.39 -24.77 -2.75
CA GLU A 243 -17.38 -23.79 -3.17
C GLU A 243 -17.81 -22.35 -2.83
N TYR A 244 -19.09 -22.04 -2.91
CA TYR A 244 -19.63 -20.76 -2.48
C TYR A 244 -19.34 -20.49 -1.00
N GLU A 245 -19.59 -21.47 -0.11
CA GLU A 245 -19.35 -21.34 1.32
C GLU A 245 -17.86 -21.14 1.61
N ARG A 246 -16.96 -21.81 0.88
CA ARG A 246 -15.51 -21.60 0.96
C ARG A 246 -15.11 -20.19 0.54
N VAL A 247 -15.61 -19.71 -0.60
CA VAL A 247 -15.37 -18.35 -1.08
C VAL A 247 -15.92 -17.33 -0.08
N LEU A 248 -17.11 -17.57 0.48
CA LEU A 248 -17.70 -16.71 1.50
C LEU A 248 -16.79 -16.61 2.73
N GLN A 249 -16.26 -17.74 3.20
CA GLN A 249 -15.32 -17.77 4.32
C GLN A 249 -14.05 -16.99 4.00
N LEU A 250 -13.41 -17.21 2.84
CA LEU A 250 -12.21 -16.49 2.40
C LEU A 250 -12.47 -14.98 2.30
N MET A 251 -13.61 -14.59 1.75
CA MET A 251 -14.01 -13.18 1.65
C MET A 251 -14.30 -12.55 3.02
N HIS A 252 -14.86 -13.30 3.96
CA HIS A 252 -15.06 -12.85 5.34
C HIS A 252 -13.73 -12.66 6.08
N GLU A 253 -12.81 -13.62 5.97
CA GLU A 253 -11.45 -13.52 6.53
C GLU A 253 -10.69 -12.31 5.96
N ALA A 254 -10.90 -12.01 4.67
CA ALA A 254 -10.36 -10.82 4.01
C ALA A 254 -11.12 -9.51 4.34
N ARG A 255 -12.16 -9.55 5.19
CA ARG A 255 -13.09 -8.44 5.50
C ARG A 255 -13.84 -7.89 4.26
N LEU A 256 -14.04 -8.72 3.25
CA LEU A 256 -14.72 -8.39 2.00
C LEU A 256 -16.11 -9.07 1.88
N GLY A 257 -16.54 -9.83 2.87
CA GLY A 257 -17.79 -10.60 2.85
C GLY A 257 -19.05 -9.77 2.57
N LYS A 258 -19.09 -8.50 3.01
CA LYS A 258 -20.20 -7.57 2.72
C LYS A 258 -20.37 -7.23 1.23
N ARG A 259 -19.45 -7.66 0.36
CA ARG A 259 -19.49 -7.40 -1.09
C ARG A 259 -20.27 -8.46 -1.86
N ILE A 260 -20.49 -9.62 -1.27
CA ILE A 260 -21.15 -10.75 -1.94
C ILE A 260 -22.66 -10.47 -2.01
N LEU A 261 -23.18 -10.46 -3.25
CA LEU A 261 -24.61 -10.31 -3.53
C LEU A 261 -25.36 -11.63 -3.41
N GLY A 262 -24.70 -12.73 -3.80
CA GLY A 262 -25.30 -14.06 -3.79
C GLY A 262 -24.55 -15.05 -4.69
N ARG A 263 -25.13 -16.24 -4.77
CA ARG A 263 -24.62 -17.37 -5.55
C ARG A 263 -25.36 -17.50 -6.88
N ILE A 264 -24.63 -17.83 -7.93
CA ILE A 264 -25.16 -18.30 -9.22
C ILE A 264 -24.92 -19.81 -9.24
N SER A 265 -25.99 -20.56 -9.36
CA SER A 265 -25.96 -22.02 -9.36
C SER A 265 -25.54 -22.59 -10.71
N ASN A 266 -24.94 -23.77 -10.70
CA ASN A 266 -24.66 -24.53 -11.93
C ASN A 266 -25.92 -25.19 -12.49
N THR A 267 -26.91 -25.49 -11.62
CA THR A 267 -28.17 -26.14 -11.95
C THR A 267 -29.34 -25.19 -11.79
N ALA A 268 -30.32 -25.29 -12.66
CA ALA A 268 -31.53 -24.48 -12.60
C ALA A 268 -32.41 -24.88 -11.41
N GLY A 269 -33.06 -23.88 -10.77
CA GLY A 269 -34.09 -24.10 -9.77
C GLY A 269 -33.62 -24.24 -8.33
N GLU A 270 -32.38 -24.02 -8.02
CA GLU A 270 -31.89 -24.00 -6.62
C GLU A 270 -32.39 -22.76 -5.87
N ARG A 271 -33.12 -22.97 -4.76
CA ARG A 271 -33.81 -21.90 -3.99
C ARG A 271 -32.86 -20.93 -3.27
N ASP A 272 -31.63 -21.35 -2.99
CA ASP A 272 -30.61 -20.56 -2.28
C ASP A 272 -29.66 -19.83 -3.24
N ALA A 273 -29.91 -19.88 -4.54
CA ALA A 273 -29.20 -19.16 -5.58
C ALA A 273 -30.01 -17.96 -6.11
N VAL A 274 -29.33 -16.92 -6.53
CA VAL A 274 -29.93 -15.74 -7.18
C VAL A 274 -30.41 -16.06 -8.58
N GLY A 275 -29.86 -17.12 -9.18
CA GLY A 275 -30.18 -17.66 -10.48
C GLY A 275 -29.16 -18.71 -10.90
N ASP A 276 -29.22 -19.11 -12.15
CA ASP A 276 -28.37 -20.15 -12.72
C ASP A 276 -27.41 -19.63 -13.81
N MET A 277 -26.46 -20.47 -14.20
CA MET A 277 -25.46 -20.15 -15.21
C MET A 277 -26.01 -19.96 -16.62
N GLN A 278 -27.20 -20.49 -16.93
CA GLN A 278 -27.84 -20.31 -18.26
C GLN A 278 -28.35 -18.87 -18.40
N HIS A 279 -28.80 -18.27 -17.29
CA HIS A 279 -29.33 -16.92 -17.25
C HIS A 279 -28.32 -15.87 -16.78
N LEU A 280 -27.01 -16.19 -16.74
CA LEU A 280 -25.95 -15.33 -16.23
C LEU A 280 -25.99 -13.91 -16.81
N GLN A 281 -26.15 -13.75 -18.11
CA GLN A 281 -26.18 -12.43 -18.76
C GLN A 281 -27.39 -11.59 -18.33
N ILE A 282 -28.53 -12.21 -18.09
CA ILE A 282 -29.73 -11.53 -17.60
C ILE A 282 -29.53 -11.08 -16.18
N ILE A 283 -28.96 -11.94 -15.33
CA ILE A 283 -28.64 -11.64 -13.94
C ILE A 283 -27.68 -10.46 -13.84
N LEU A 284 -26.62 -10.44 -14.67
CA LEU A 284 -25.64 -9.36 -14.68
C LEU A 284 -26.20 -8.02 -15.18
N LYS A 285 -27.22 -8.03 -16.03
CA LYS A 285 -27.93 -6.82 -16.49
C LYS A 285 -28.90 -6.29 -15.44
N THR A 286 -29.50 -7.16 -14.65
CA THR A 286 -30.50 -6.79 -13.63
C THR A 286 -29.89 -6.47 -12.28
N MET A 287 -28.78 -7.12 -11.94
CA MET A 287 -28.08 -6.90 -10.67
C MET A 287 -26.86 -5.98 -10.83
N PRO A 288 -26.64 -5.06 -9.91
CA PRO A 288 -25.52 -4.11 -9.99
C PRO A 288 -24.17 -4.77 -9.60
N ALA A 289 -23.91 -5.99 -10.10
CA ALA A 289 -22.65 -6.67 -9.90
C ALA A 289 -21.56 -6.09 -10.83
N LYS A 290 -20.37 -5.87 -10.28
CA LYS A 290 -19.18 -5.42 -11.04
C LYS A 290 -18.06 -6.44 -11.02
N GLU A 291 -18.25 -7.53 -10.29
CA GLU A 291 -17.27 -8.60 -10.14
C GLU A 291 -17.98 -9.95 -10.07
N ILE A 292 -17.41 -10.95 -10.72
CA ILE A 292 -17.86 -12.33 -10.63
C ILE A 292 -16.67 -13.23 -10.25
N ILE A 293 -16.91 -14.16 -9.34
CA ILE A 293 -15.95 -15.20 -8.96
C ILE A 293 -16.48 -16.52 -9.49
N PHE A 294 -15.79 -17.11 -10.44
CA PHE A 294 -16.07 -18.47 -10.91
C PHE A 294 -15.37 -19.48 -10.02
N CYS A 295 -16.10 -20.46 -9.55
CA CYS A 295 -15.55 -21.57 -8.77
C CYS A 295 -15.38 -22.79 -9.69
N GLU A 296 -14.17 -23.35 -9.69
CA GLU A 296 -13.92 -24.68 -10.22
C GLU A 296 -14.53 -25.74 -9.28
N GLY A 297 -14.73 -26.92 -9.75
CA GLY A 297 -15.29 -28.05 -9.00
C GLY A 297 -16.24 -28.82 -9.89
N GLU A 298 -17.50 -28.46 -9.88
CA GLU A 298 -18.49 -29.00 -10.82
C GLU A 298 -18.33 -28.43 -12.24
N GLN A 299 -17.71 -27.24 -12.37
CA GLN A 299 -17.39 -26.62 -13.65
C GLN A 299 -15.95 -26.88 -14.05
N SER A 300 -15.73 -27.26 -15.29
CA SER A 300 -14.39 -27.34 -15.86
C SER A 300 -13.83 -25.95 -16.15
N PHE A 301 -12.52 -25.77 -16.10
CA PHE A 301 -11.86 -24.53 -16.54
C PHE A 301 -12.22 -24.15 -17.98
N ARG A 302 -12.44 -25.11 -18.85
CA ARG A 302 -12.87 -24.85 -20.22
C ARG A 302 -14.22 -24.12 -20.25
N SER A 303 -15.20 -24.65 -19.53
CA SER A 303 -16.52 -24.02 -19.43
C SER A 303 -16.43 -22.60 -18.82
N ILE A 304 -15.59 -22.41 -17.78
CA ILE A 304 -15.36 -21.10 -17.17
C ILE A 304 -14.77 -20.13 -18.22
N ILE A 305 -13.77 -20.54 -19.00
CA ILE A 305 -13.14 -19.71 -20.04
C ILE A 305 -14.16 -19.32 -21.12
N GLU A 306 -14.99 -20.25 -21.58
CA GLU A 306 -16.03 -19.98 -22.55
C GLU A 306 -17.02 -18.93 -22.04
N ARG A 307 -17.49 -19.05 -20.79
CA ARG A 307 -18.36 -18.06 -20.15
C ARG A 307 -17.69 -16.69 -19.94
N MET A 308 -16.40 -16.67 -19.59
CA MET A 308 -15.66 -15.42 -19.47
C MET A 308 -15.55 -14.63 -20.77
N GLN A 309 -15.54 -15.31 -21.93
CA GLN A 309 -15.51 -14.65 -23.24
C GLN A 309 -16.83 -13.94 -23.58
N GLU A 310 -17.94 -14.42 -23.02
CA GLU A 310 -19.28 -13.84 -23.19
C GLU A 310 -19.54 -12.61 -22.31
N LEU A 311 -18.68 -12.34 -21.31
CA LEU A 311 -18.85 -11.24 -20.38
C LEU A 311 -18.44 -9.90 -20.97
N ASP A 312 -19.14 -8.84 -20.56
CA ASP A 312 -18.81 -7.46 -20.92
C ASP A 312 -17.39 -7.07 -20.47
N ARG A 313 -16.70 -6.27 -21.30
CA ARG A 313 -15.30 -5.84 -21.05
C ARG A 313 -15.08 -5.09 -19.74
N GLY A 314 -16.14 -4.61 -19.11
CA GLY A 314 -16.10 -3.89 -17.82
C GLY A 314 -16.26 -4.77 -16.59
N MET A 315 -16.63 -6.04 -16.76
CA MET A 315 -16.81 -7.00 -15.67
C MET A 315 -15.46 -7.54 -15.20
N ARG A 316 -15.26 -7.52 -13.89
CA ARG A 316 -14.07 -8.15 -13.27
C ARG A 316 -14.33 -9.62 -13.08
N VAL A 317 -13.35 -10.43 -13.42
CA VAL A 317 -13.43 -11.87 -13.25
C VAL A 317 -12.35 -12.36 -12.31
N ARG A 318 -12.76 -13.19 -11.36
CA ARG A 318 -11.86 -13.94 -10.49
C ARG A 318 -12.19 -15.41 -10.57
N ILE A 319 -11.22 -16.23 -10.23
CA ILE A 319 -11.37 -17.69 -10.20
C ILE A 319 -10.95 -18.21 -8.84
N HIS A 320 -11.75 -19.12 -8.32
CA HIS A 320 -11.44 -19.95 -7.18
C HIS A 320 -11.26 -21.38 -7.65
N ALA A 321 -10.03 -21.89 -7.56
CA ALA A 321 -9.75 -23.29 -7.92
C ALA A 321 -10.25 -24.23 -6.81
N ALA A 322 -10.74 -25.40 -7.19
CA ALA A 322 -11.28 -26.39 -6.26
C ALA A 322 -10.27 -26.73 -5.15
N GLY A 323 -10.71 -26.62 -3.89
CA GLY A 323 -9.84 -26.88 -2.73
C GLY A 323 -8.77 -25.84 -2.44
N SER A 324 -8.66 -24.76 -3.21
CA SER A 324 -7.70 -23.68 -2.99
C SER A 324 -8.07 -22.82 -1.78
N ASN A 325 -7.06 -22.26 -1.12
CA ASN A 325 -7.23 -21.24 -0.07
C ASN A 325 -7.07 -19.81 -0.62
N SER A 326 -7.23 -19.63 -1.93
CA SER A 326 -7.05 -18.35 -2.59
C SER A 326 -8.07 -18.12 -3.71
N ILE A 327 -8.36 -16.84 -3.98
CA ILE A 327 -9.16 -16.39 -5.11
C ILE A 327 -8.22 -15.55 -5.97
N VAL A 328 -8.06 -15.95 -7.23
CA VAL A 328 -7.09 -15.34 -8.17
C VAL A 328 -7.85 -14.59 -9.24
N GLY A 329 -7.38 -13.42 -9.64
CA GLY A 329 -7.97 -12.67 -10.73
C GLY A 329 -7.33 -11.32 -10.96
N SER A 330 -7.68 -10.69 -12.08
CA SER A 330 -7.15 -9.40 -12.48
C SER A 330 -8.27 -8.38 -12.64
N ASP A 331 -8.01 -7.14 -12.26
CA ASP A 331 -8.97 -6.03 -12.41
C ASP A 331 -9.19 -5.66 -13.88
N TYR A 332 -8.19 -5.90 -14.74
CA TYR A 332 -8.23 -5.63 -16.19
C TYR A 332 -7.36 -6.64 -16.94
N LYS A 333 -7.67 -6.84 -18.24
CA LYS A 333 -6.92 -7.73 -19.14
C LYS A 333 -5.41 -7.49 -19.18
N ASP A 334 -4.95 -6.27 -18.87
CA ASP A 334 -3.55 -5.84 -18.87
C ASP A 334 -2.98 -5.51 -17.49
N SER A 335 -3.76 -5.65 -16.40
CA SER A 335 -3.28 -5.46 -15.04
C SER A 335 -2.73 -6.77 -14.47
N SER A 336 -1.79 -6.67 -13.52
CA SER A 336 -1.37 -7.83 -12.71
C SER A 336 -2.53 -8.31 -11.86
N GLY A 337 -2.70 -9.63 -11.76
CA GLY A 337 -3.71 -10.25 -10.93
C GLY A 337 -3.56 -9.86 -9.46
N GLU A 338 -4.69 -9.77 -8.76
CA GLU A 338 -4.74 -9.68 -7.30
C GLU A 338 -5.17 -11.04 -6.76
N THR A 339 -4.38 -11.58 -5.85
CA THR A 339 -4.75 -12.78 -5.11
C THR A 339 -5.42 -12.37 -3.80
N ILE A 340 -6.67 -12.81 -3.61
CA ILE A 340 -7.31 -12.77 -2.29
C ILE A 340 -6.93 -14.08 -1.62
N SER A 341 -5.92 -14.04 -0.76
CA SER A 341 -5.48 -15.19 0.02
C SER A 341 -5.79 -14.99 1.50
N ARG A 342 -5.68 -16.05 2.24
CA ARG A 342 -5.78 -16.09 3.70
C ARG A 342 -4.72 -15.23 4.42
N GLU A 343 -3.81 -14.57 3.67
CA GLU A 343 -2.82 -13.66 4.23
C GLU A 343 -3.51 -12.49 4.93
N ARG A 344 -3.44 -12.50 6.24
CA ARG A 344 -4.00 -11.47 7.13
C ARG A 344 -3.38 -10.12 6.79
N LYS A 345 -4.18 -9.20 6.25
CA LYS A 345 -3.73 -7.81 6.01
C LYS A 345 -3.58 -7.09 7.35
N PHE A 346 -2.38 -7.00 7.85
CA PHE A 346 -2.08 -6.28 9.07
C PHE A 346 -2.39 -4.77 8.93
N ARG A 347 -3.18 -4.21 9.85
CA ARG A 347 -3.45 -2.76 9.89
C ARG A 347 -2.15 -1.97 10.03
N LEU A 348 -1.20 -2.48 10.81
CA LEU A 348 0.11 -1.85 11.03
C LEU A 348 1.00 -1.81 9.77
N ALA A 349 0.72 -2.63 8.74
CA ALA A 349 1.37 -2.53 7.44
C ALA A 349 0.93 -1.29 6.63
N GLN A 350 -0.23 -0.71 6.94
CA GLN A 350 -0.77 0.45 6.24
C GLN A 350 0.02 1.73 6.57
N ALA A 351 0.24 2.57 5.56
CA ALA A 351 1.01 3.82 5.72
C ALA A 351 0.40 4.76 6.80
N GLY A 352 -0.92 4.86 6.85
CA GLY A 352 -1.62 5.66 7.86
C GLY A 352 -1.36 5.19 9.29
N ALA A 353 -1.42 3.88 9.54
CA ALA A 353 -1.16 3.31 10.86
C ALA A 353 0.30 3.53 11.29
N ARG A 354 1.26 3.37 10.36
CA ARG A 354 2.68 3.64 10.63
C ARG A 354 2.94 5.11 10.98
N ARG A 355 2.28 6.05 10.27
CA ARG A 355 2.37 7.48 10.60
C ARG A 355 1.78 7.79 11.96
N MET A 356 0.57 7.27 12.25
CA MET A 356 -0.06 7.46 13.55
C MET A 356 0.79 6.88 14.67
N LYS A 357 1.40 5.70 14.45
CA LYS A 357 2.34 5.13 15.41
C LYS A 357 3.53 6.08 15.68
N ARG A 358 4.13 6.59 14.60
CA ARG A 358 5.25 7.54 14.72
C ARG A 358 4.85 8.85 15.42
N LEU A 359 3.67 9.37 15.09
CA LEU A 359 3.13 10.56 15.75
C LEU A 359 2.96 10.32 17.26
N THR A 360 2.38 9.17 17.62
CA THR A 360 2.22 8.75 19.03
C THR A 360 3.57 8.65 19.74
N ASP A 361 4.57 8.04 19.11
CA ASP A 361 5.93 7.95 19.66
C ASP A 361 6.52 9.34 19.96
N VAL A 362 6.38 10.28 19.02
CA VAL A 362 6.91 11.66 19.17
C VAL A 362 6.12 12.45 20.21
N LEU A 363 4.79 12.34 20.24
CA LEU A 363 3.95 13.03 21.21
C LEU A 363 4.24 12.55 22.64
N LEU A 364 4.45 11.27 22.84
CA LEU A 364 4.87 10.71 24.14
C LEU A 364 6.24 11.25 24.55
N CYS A 365 7.21 11.31 23.61
CA CYS A 365 8.51 11.94 23.89
C CYS A 365 8.35 13.41 24.29
N GLY A 366 7.53 14.18 23.57
CA GLY A 366 7.24 15.58 23.90
C GLY A 366 6.63 15.75 25.29
N LEU A 367 5.65 14.90 25.64
CA LEU A 367 5.04 14.89 26.97
C LEU A 367 6.08 14.59 28.06
N PHE A 368 6.95 13.61 27.86
CA PHE A 368 8.01 13.26 28.78
C PHE A 368 9.06 14.40 28.94
N CYS A 369 9.39 15.07 27.84
CA CYS A 369 10.27 16.25 27.90
C CYS A 369 9.65 17.44 28.69
N LEU A 370 8.34 17.69 28.50
CA LEU A 370 7.64 18.75 29.22
C LEU A 370 7.54 18.48 30.73
N SER A 371 7.46 17.21 31.12
CA SER A 371 7.39 16.77 32.51
C SER A 371 8.75 16.31 33.04
N PHE A 372 9.85 16.83 32.49
CA PHE A 372 11.24 16.42 32.70
C PHE A 372 11.64 16.06 34.14
N PRO A 373 11.47 16.90 35.17
CA PRO A 373 12.00 16.58 36.50
C PRO A 373 11.27 15.42 37.19
N ILE A 374 10.00 15.23 36.87
CA ILE A 374 9.14 14.23 37.52
C ILE A 374 9.66 12.80 37.29
N HIS A 375 10.24 12.54 36.13
CA HIS A 375 10.66 11.20 35.74
C HIS A 375 11.87 10.67 36.52
N PHE A 376 12.70 11.52 37.08
CA PHE A 376 13.80 11.12 37.98
C PHE A 376 13.31 10.49 39.28
N ILE A 377 12.11 10.88 39.72
CA ILE A 377 11.52 10.40 40.98
C ILE A 377 10.78 9.06 40.74
N PHE A 378 10.06 8.93 39.62
CA PHE A 378 9.13 7.83 39.42
C PHE A 378 9.69 6.69 38.53
N GLN A 379 10.79 6.90 37.82
CA GLN A 379 11.43 5.89 36.99
C GLN A 379 12.41 5.05 37.80
N LYS A 380 12.37 3.71 37.61
CA LYS A 380 13.34 2.80 38.23
C LYS A 380 14.77 3.05 37.73
N ARG A 381 14.92 3.39 36.44
CA ARG A 381 16.21 3.67 35.77
C ARG A 381 16.10 4.97 34.96
N PRO A 382 16.25 6.13 35.56
CA PRO A 382 16.01 7.42 34.91
C PRO A 382 16.97 7.68 33.73
N ILE A 383 18.24 7.29 33.84
CA ILE A 383 19.23 7.48 32.76
C ILE A 383 18.82 6.64 31.52
N GLY A 384 18.49 5.36 31.70
CA GLY A 384 18.03 4.50 30.63
C GLY A 384 16.73 5.00 30.00
N PHE A 385 15.82 5.56 30.81
CA PHE A 385 14.59 6.19 30.32
C PHE A 385 14.89 7.35 29.36
N TRP A 386 15.75 8.30 29.74
CA TRP A 386 16.11 9.43 28.88
C TRP A 386 16.87 8.99 27.62
N HIS A 387 17.71 7.98 27.73
CA HIS A 387 18.35 7.39 26.56
C HIS A 387 17.30 6.81 25.58
N ASN A 388 16.29 6.12 26.09
CA ASN A 388 15.20 5.58 25.26
C ASN A 388 14.35 6.72 24.66
N VAL A 389 14.03 7.80 25.42
CA VAL A 389 13.33 8.99 24.89
C VAL A 389 14.07 9.56 23.69
N LEU A 390 15.39 9.77 23.79
CA LEU A 390 16.20 10.28 22.68
C LEU A 390 16.23 9.31 21.49
N GLN A 391 16.38 8.01 21.72
CA GLN A 391 16.38 7.00 20.65
C GLN A 391 15.04 6.92 19.92
N VAL A 392 13.92 7.05 20.64
CA VAL A 392 12.59 7.10 20.05
C VAL A 392 12.41 8.42 19.29
N LEU A 393 12.83 9.55 19.85
CA LEU A 393 12.74 10.86 19.19
C LEU A 393 13.52 10.90 17.87
N TRP A 394 14.72 10.33 17.83
CA TRP A 394 15.52 10.22 16.60
C TRP A 394 15.05 9.10 15.67
N GLY A 395 14.07 8.33 16.09
CA GLY A 395 13.47 7.27 15.28
C GLY A 395 14.32 6.00 15.14
N LYS A 396 15.27 5.77 16.04
CA LYS A 396 16.02 4.53 16.15
C LYS A 396 15.19 3.43 16.83
N LYS A 397 14.31 3.81 17.77
CA LYS A 397 13.37 2.93 18.49
C LYS A 397 11.92 3.40 18.35
N THR A 398 10.99 2.56 18.80
CA THR A 398 9.57 2.86 19.06
C THR A 398 9.24 2.50 20.49
N TRP A 399 8.22 3.13 21.10
CA TRP A 399 7.84 2.80 22.46
C TRP A 399 7.30 1.40 22.58
N VAL A 400 6.40 0.99 21.69
CA VAL A 400 5.72 -0.31 21.76
C VAL A 400 6.01 -1.12 20.49
N GLY A 401 6.27 -2.42 20.61
CA GLY A 401 6.48 -3.31 19.48
C GLY A 401 6.21 -4.78 19.80
N TYR A 402 6.67 -5.67 18.93
CA TYR A 402 6.45 -7.09 19.06
C TYR A 402 7.30 -7.70 20.17
N ALA A 403 6.72 -8.69 20.85
CA ALA A 403 7.42 -9.47 21.88
C ALA A 403 8.27 -10.60 21.26
N SER A 404 7.81 -11.17 20.11
CA SER A 404 8.50 -12.25 19.38
C SER A 404 9.24 -11.70 18.15
N ARG A 405 10.15 -12.51 17.59
CA ARG A 405 10.85 -12.20 16.33
C ARG A 405 10.27 -13.03 15.19
N ASP A 406 9.00 -12.83 14.84
CA ASP A 406 8.38 -13.51 13.69
C ASP A 406 8.57 -12.67 12.42
N GLY A 407 9.31 -13.21 11.42
CA GLY A 407 9.56 -12.55 10.14
C GLY A 407 8.33 -12.36 9.25
N ARG A 408 7.18 -12.93 9.63
CA ARG A 408 5.91 -12.77 8.91
C ARG A 408 5.15 -11.50 9.30
N LEU A 409 5.54 -10.86 10.38
CA LEU A 409 4.93 -9.61 10.85
C LEU A 409 5.48 -8.37 10.09
N PRO A 410 4.70 -7.29 9.98
CA PRO A 410 5.19 -6.04 9.41
C PRO A 410 6.42 -5.52 10.15
N ASN A 411 7.45 -5.12 9.42
CA ASN A 411 8.67 -4.57 10.04
C ASN A 411 8.38 -3.37 10.91
N LEU A 412 8.81 -3.44 12.19
CA LEU A 412 8.85 -2.35 13.15
C LEU A 412 10.28 -2.07 13.59
N ARG A 413 10.50 -0.85 14.08
CA ARG A 413 11.74 -0.49 14.77
C ARG A 413 11.86 -1.27 16.08
N PRO A 414 13.09 -1.47 16.63
CA PRO A 414 13.26 -2.07 17.94
C PRO A 414 12.43 -1.30 18.98
N ALA A 415 11.72 -2.04 19.82
CA ALA A 415 10.81 -1.45 20.80
C ALA A 415 11.46 -1.33 22.17
N VAL A 416 10.97 -0.37 22.97
CA VAL A 416 11.33 -0.22 24.38
C VAL A 416 10.55 -1.25 25.23
N VAL A 417 9.26 -1.39 24.94
CA VAL A 417 8.38 -2.37 25.61
C VAL A 417 7.62 -3.21 24.58
N ALA A 418 7.31 -4.43 24.95
CA ALA A 418 6.51 -5.32 24.13
C ALA A 418 5.02 -4.94 24.19
N CYS A 419 4.21 -5.39 23.22
CA CYS A 419 2.78 -5.12 23.13
C CYS A 419 1.96 -5.66 24.32
N ASN A 420 2.51 -6.57 25.13
CA ASN A 420 1.94 -7.05 26.37
C ASN A 420 2.24 -6.15 27.59
N GLY A 421 3.04 -5.07 27.42
CA GLY A 421 3.43 -4.14 28.45
C GLY A 421 4.64 -4.56 29.32
N PHE A 422 5.31 -5.66 28.99
CA PHE A 422 6.54 -6.07 29.66
C PHE A 422 7.80 -5.53 28.96
N PRO A 423 8.91 -5.34 29.68
CA PRO A 423 10.19 -5.04 29.05
C PRO A 423 10.58 -6.11 28.02
N MET A 424 11.31 -5.69 26.98
CA MET A 424 11.76 -6.60 25.95
C MET A 424 12.69 -7.68 26.54
N GLY A 425 12.43 -8.95 26.19
CA GLY A 425 13.25 -10.09 26.65
C GLY A 425 12.72 -10.84 27.86
N MET A 426 11.64 -10.40 28.51
CA MET A 426 11.05 -11.07 29.66
C MET A 426 10.26 -12.31 29.24
N LYS A 427 10.83 -13.50 29.40
CA LYS A 427 10.25 -14.82 29.02
C LYS A 427 9.31 -15.39 30.11
N LYS A 428 8.25 -14.69 30.45
CA LYS A 428 7.23 -15.21 31.40
C LYS A 428 6.02 -15.89 30.71
N ILE A 429 5.95 -15.84 29.37
CA ILE A 429 4.80 -16.31 28.60
C ILE A 429 5.32 -17.26 27.50
N PRO A 430 4.62 -18.37 27.21
CA PRO A 430 4.97 -19.27 26.11
C PRO A 430 5.06 -18.53 24.76
N GLU A 431 6.01 -18.93 23.93
CA GLU A 431 6.32 -18.24 22.66
C GLU A 431 5.12 -18.21 21.69
N GLU A 432 4.32 -19.29 21.67
CA GLU A 432 3.09 -19.35 20.88
C GLU A 432 2.07 -18.29 21.30
N SER A 433 1.95 -18.03 22.61
CA SER A 433 1.06 -17.00 23.14
C SER A 433 1.56 -15.60 22.81
N LEU A 434 2.87 -15.38 22.87
CA LEU A 434 3.50 -14.12 22.44
C LEU A 434 3.26 -13.86 20.96
N GLN A 435 3.42 -14.87 20.11
CA GLN A 435 3.14 -14.74 18.68
C GLN A 435 1.66 -14.36 18.43
N LYS A 436 0.71 -14.99 19.13
CA LYS A 436 -0.72 -14.64 18.99
C LYS A 436 -1.00 -13.19 19.39
N LEU A 437 -0.37 -12.69 20.45
CA LEU A 437 -0.48 -11.30 20.89
C LEU A 437 0.11 -10.32 19.85
N ASP A 438 1.29 -10.63 19.30
CA ASP A 438 1.92 -9.83 18.28
C ASP A 438 1.09 -9.78 17.00
N TYR A 439 0.48 -10.91 16.61
CA TYR A 439 -0.46 -10.94 15.48
C TYR A 439 -1.68 -10.07 15.72
N ALA A 440 -2.29 -10.16 16.90
CA ALA A 440 -3.45 -9.34 17.27
C ALA A 440 -3.07 -7.84 17.29
N TYR A 441 -1.91 -7.49 17.87
CA TYR A 441 -1.40 -6.13 17.88
C TYR A 441 -1.16 -5.59 16.47
N ALA A 442 -0.54 -6.37 15.58
CA ALA A 442 -0.30 -5.96 14.20
C ALA A 442 -1.61 -5.84 13.39
N GLN A 443 -2.57 -6.74 13.63
CA GLN A 443 -3.85 -6.81 12.92
C GLN A 443 -4.79 -5.70 13.33
N ASP A 444 -4.91 -5.41 14.63
CA ASP A 444 -5.90 -4.48 15.19
C ASP A 444 -5.25 -3.23 15.77
N TYR A 445 -4.08 -2.85 15.27
CA TYR A 445 -3.31 -1.72 15.74
C TYR A 445 -4.15 -0.46 15.96
N SER A 446 -3.99 0.15 17.14
CA SER A 446 -4.59 1.42 17.53
C SER A 446 -3.57 2.26 18.30
N ALA A 447 -3.48 3.55 17.97
CA ALA A 447 -2.59 4.49 18.68
C ALA A 447 -2.95 4.64 20.15
N SER A 448 -4.25 4.57 20.49
CA SER A 448 -4.73 4.60 21.88
C SER A 448 -4.22 3.42 22.71
N ASN A 449 -4.05 2.26 22.08
CA ASN A 449 -3.49 1.10 22.75
C ASN A 449 -2.01 1.30 23.10
N ASP A 450 -1.24 1.94 22.23
CA ASP A 450 0.17 2.29 22.52
C ASP A 450 0.27 3.22 23.73
N TRP A 451 -0.61 4.25 23.84
CA TRP A 451 -0.68 5.11 25.02
C TRP A 451 -0.93 4.30 26.29
N PHE A 452 -1.92 3.42 26.25
CA PHE A 452 -2.26 2.57 27.41
C PHE A 452 -1.11 1.65 27.81
N ILE A 453 -0.44 1.01 26.84
CA ILE A 453 0.70 0.12 27.11
C ILE A 453 1.87 0.87 27.71
N VAL A 454 2.22 2.05 27.14
CA VAL A 454 3.31 2.88 27.66
C VAL A 454 3.02 3.35 29.08
N TRP A 455 1.77 3.77 29.36
CA TRP A 455 1.37 4.18 30.70
C TRP A 455 1.43 3.03 31.71
N LYS A 456 0.94 1.86 31.33
CA LYS A 456 1.02 0.63 32.15
C LYS A 456 2.46 0.22 32.45
N ALA A 457 3.33 0.35 31.45
CA ALA A 457 4.76 -0.02 31.55
C ALA A 457 5.63 1.12 32.07
N TYR A 458 5.07 2.26 32.46
CA TYR A 458 5.78 3.51 32.73
C TYR A 458 7.03 3.33 33.59
N LYS A 459 6.93 2.67 34.74
CA LYS A 459 8.05 2.45 35.67
C LYS A 459 9.24 1.66 35.08
N ASN A 460 9.03 0.96 33.98
CA ASN A 460 10.00 0.07 33.35
C ASN A 460 10.51 0.58 31.99
N LEU A 461 10.13 1.80 31.56
CA LEU A 461 10.54 2.37 30.27
C LEU A 461 12.06 2.66 30.17
N GLY A 462 12.77 2.64 31.30
CA GLY A 462 14.21 2.79 31.38
C GLY A 462 14.99 1.45 31.33
N ALA A 463 14.31 0.30 31.20
CA ALA A 463 14.99 -0.99 31.12
C ALA A 463 15.77 -1.13 29.81
N GLU A 464 16.97 -1.67 29.88
CA GLU A 464 17.75 -2.04 28.70
C GLU A 464 17.30 -3.40 28.16
N ASN A 465 17.40 -3.58 26.82
CA ASN A 465 17.03 -4.83 26.18
C ASN A 465 18.00 -5.95 26.61
N GLY A 466 17.55 -6.87 27.44
CA GLY A 466 18.31 -8.07 27.80
C GLY A 466 18.71 -8.22 29.27
N GLU A 467 18.43 -7.27 30.15
CA GLU A 467 18.64 -7.44 31.59
C GLU A 467 17.31 -7.75 32.29
N SER A 468 17.12 -9.01 32.63
CA SER A 468 16.08 -9.52 33.55
C SER A 468 16.61 -9.52 34.98
#